data_4c39bd8c5393b0e5bed6b647e351f016
#
_entry.id   4c39bd8c5393b0e5bed6b647e351f016
#
_cell.length_a   1.000
_cell.length_b   1.000
_cell.length_c   1.000
_cell.angle_alpha   90.00
_cell.angle_beta   90.00
_cell.angle_gamma   90.00
#
_symmetry.space_group_name_H-M   'P 1'
#
loop_
_entity.id
_entity.type
_entity.pdbx_description
1 polymer ?
#
loop_
_entity_poly.entity_id
_entity_poly.type
_entity_poly.pdbx_seq_one_letter_code
_entity_poly.pdbx_strand_id
1 'polypeptide(L)'
;MSKIPVQLRASIGALLVLTGLGSGTYYVDQAATAVAQQNQYIQAVAADPDMPDGMRIAMVMAAFYESSNRHIGTPYVDKVGKGQPLTVCNGLTGKEVIAGKWYSPAECFRLEKKRYVQYEQIAKRSLTYWSTYNPFQQATFYDFLHNKGDGNFQTSTMRRDANVGNWIKACRENTRWNKGSVNGVSVVLPGLKIRGDANAELCEWGLAWPG
;
A
#
# COMPACT_ATOMS: atom_id res chain seq x y z
N MET A 1 0.19 17.38 -14.35
CA MET A 1 -0.22 15.98 -14.60
C MET A 1 -0.12 15.19 -13.30
N SER A 2 -1.12 14.34 -13.00
CA SER A 2 -1.11 13.49 -11.80
C SER A 2 0.05 12.48 -11.85
N LYS A 3 0.73 12.30 -10.72
CA LYS A 3 1.81 11.32 -10.53
C LYS A 3 1.26 9.93 -10.17
N ILE A 4 -0.01 9.86 -9.79
CA ILE A 4 -0.68 8.58 -9.55
C ILE A 4 -1.00 7.95 -10.91
N PRO A 5 -0.52 6.71 -11.18
CA PRO A 5 -0.81 6.01 -12.43
C PRO A 5 -2.31 5.88 -12.70
N VAL A 6 -2.73 5.96 -13.97
CA VAL A 6 -4.15 5.91 -14.36
C VAL A 6 -4.82 4.64 -13.86
N GLN A 7 -4.13 3.49 -13.98
CA GLN A 7 -4.62 2.19 -13.51
C GLN A 7 -4.86 2.19 -12.00
N LEU A 8 -3.96 2.79 -11.23
CA LEU A 8 -4.10 2.89 -9.77
C LEU A 8 -5.24 3.84 -9.40
N ARG A 9 -5.39 4.97 -10.09
CA ARG A 9 -6.54 5.87 -9.90
C ARG A 9 -7.86 5.17 -10.19
N ALA A 10 -7.93 4.38 -11.26
CA ALA A 10 -9.10 3.59 -11.59
C ALA A 10 -9.40 2.53 -10.51
N SER A 11 -8.38 1.85 -9.98
CA SER A 11 -8.54 0.86 -8.92
C SER A 11 -9.02 1.49 -7.62
N ILE A 12 -8.48 2.64 -7.23
CA ILE A 12 -8.93 3.41 -6.05
C ILE A 12 -10.36 3.92 -6.28
N GLY A 13 -10.67 4.45 -7.48
CA GLY A 13 -12.01 4.90 -7.83
C GLY A 13 -13.04 3.77 -7.77
N ALA A 14 -12.71 2.60 -8.30
CA ALA A 14 -13.58 1.42 -8.23
C ALA A 14 -13.80 0.97 -6.77
N LEU A 15 -12.76 1.00 -5.95
CA LEU A 15 -12.86 0.71 -4.53
C LEU A 15 -13.83 1.67 -3.82
N LEU A 16 -13.68 2.97 -4.06
CA LEU A 16 -14.54 4.00 -3.45
C LEU A 16 -16.01 3.83 -3.86
N VAL A 17 -16.27 3.41 -5.10
CA VAL A 17 -17.63 3.07 -5.56
C VAL A 17 -18.18 1.87 -4.83
N LEU A 18 -17.40 0.80 -4.69
CA LEU A 18 -17.82 -0.44 -4.01
C LEU A 18 -18.08 -0.23 -2.52
N THR A 19 -17.41 0.72 -1.90
CA THR A 19 -17.59 1.07 -0.49
C THR A 19 -18.62 2.19 -0.26
N GLY A 20 -19.27 2.67 -1.33
CA GLY A 20 -20.26 3.75 -1.25
C GLY A 20 -19.67 5.16 -1.12
N LEU A 21 -18.34 5.30 -1.24
CA LEU A 21 -17.63 6.58 -1.21
C LEU A 21 -17.56 7.28 -2.58
N GLY A 22 -18.15 6.70 -3.62
CA GLY A 22 -18.15 7.26 -4.98
C GLY A 22 -19.29 6.71 -5.85
N SER A 23 -19.60 7.39 -6.95
CA SER A 23 -20.62 6.98 -7.93
C SER A 23 -20.01 6.63 -9.28
N GLY A 24 -20.20 5.41 -9.76
CA GLY A 24 -19.80 4.96 -11.10
C GLY A 24 -19.90 3.44 -11.30
N THR A 25 -20.16 3.00 -12.50
CA THR A 25 -20.21 1.59 -12.91
C THR A 25 -19.01 1.25 -13.78
N TYR A 26 -18.28 0.17 -13.46
CA TYR A 26 -17.17 -0.33 -14.27
C TYR A 26 -17.37 -1.78 -14.69
N TYR A 27 -17.06 -2.08 -15.95
CA TYR A 27 -16.97 -3.43 -16.49
C TYR A 27 -15.56 -3.99 -16.29
N VAL A 28 -15.46 -5.23 -15.81
CA VAL A 28 -14.20 -5.97 -15.67
C VAL A 28 -14.06 -6.93 -16.84
N ASP A 29 -13.02 -6.75 -17.66
CA ASP A 29 -12.68 -7.67 -18.76
C ASP A 29 -11.86 -8.86 -18.21
N GLN A 30 -12.23 -10.08 -18.62
CA GLN A 30 -11.68 -11.34 -18.11
C GLN A 30 -10.42 -11.78 -18.86
N ALA A 31 -9.36 -11.00 -18.83
CA ALA A 31 -8.08 -11.48 -19.38
C ALA A 31 -7.24 -12.14 -18.28
N ALA A 32 -6.60 -13.24 -18.52
CA ALA A 32 -5.62 -14.00 -17.73
C ALA A 32 -5.99 -14.35 -16.25
N THR A 33 -5.83 -15.62 -15.90
CA THR A 33 -6.14 -16.20 -14.57
C THR A 33 -5.54 -15.42 -13.40
N ALA A 34 -4.30 -14.94 -13.49
CA ALA A 34 -3.66 -14.18 -12.40
C ALA A 34 -4.29 -12.80 -12.15
N VAL A 35 -4.80 -12.14 -13.20
CA VAL A 35 -5.54 -10.87 -13.08
C VAL A 35 -6.92 -11.13 -12.48
N ALA A 36 -7.62 -12.17 -12.92
CA ALA A 36 -8.91 -12.55 -12.36
C ALA A 36 -8.78 -12.92 -10.86
N GLN A 37 -7.73 -13.63 -10.47
CA GLN A 37 -7.45 -13.95 -9.08
C GLN A 37 -7.12 -12.69 -8.26
N GLN A 38 -6.38 -11.75 -8.82
CA GLN A 38 -6.12 -10.48 -8.15
C GLN A 38 -7.40 -9.64 -7.98
N ASN A 39 -8.32 -9.69 -8.94
CA ASN A 39 -9.63 -9.06 -8.80
C ASN A 39 -10.43 -9.66 -7.63
N GLN A 40 -10.36 -10.97 -7.41
CA GLN A 40 -10.96 -11.61 -6.22
C GLN A 40 -10.36 -11.07 -4.91
N TYR A 41 -9.05 -10.86 -4.86
CA TYR A 41 -8.40 -10.21 -3.72
C TYR A 41 -8.91 -8.78 -3.51
N ILE A 42 -8.98 -7.97 -4.56
CA ILE A 42 -9.49 -6.59 -4.48
C ILE A 42 -10.97 -6.57 -4.03
N GLN A 43 -11.79 -7.49 -4.52
CA GLN A 43 -13.18 -7.63 -4.09
C GLN A 43 -13.27 -8.00 -2.60
N ALA A 44 -12.39 -8.89 -2.10
CA ALA A 44 -12.33 -9.21 -0.67
C ALA A 44 -11.93 -7.99 0.19
N VAL A 45 -10.98 -7.18 -0.29
CA VAL A 45 -10.60 -5.91 0.35
C VAL A 45 -11.79 -4.95 0.42
N ALA A 46 -12.55 -4.81 -0.68
CA ALA A 46 -13.69 -3.90 -0.76
C ALA A 46 -14.87 -4.35 0.11
N ALA A 47 -15.14 -5.66 0.17
CA ALA A 47 -16.32 -6.21 0.82
C ALA A 47 -16.18 -6.38 2.34
N ASP A 48 -14.99 -6.25 2.91
CA ASP A 48 -14.78 -6.44 4.34
C ASP A 48 -15.34 -5.27 5.16
N PRO A 49 -16.39 -5.45 5.97
CA PRO A 49 -17.07 -4.34 6.66
C PRO A 49 -16.23 -3.74 7.80
N ASP A 50 -15.29 -4.51 8.35
CA ASP A 50 -14.48 -4.10 9.51
C ASP A 50 -13.20 -3.37 9.12
N MET A 51 -12.95 -3.20 7.81
CA MET A 51 -11.71 -2.60 7.33
C MET A 51 -11.85 -1.09 7.14
N PRO A 52 -10.98 -0.26 7.76
CA PRO A 52 -10.95 1.17 7.50
C PRO A 52 -10.61 1.50 6.04
N ASP A 53 -11.20 2.55 5.48
CA ASP A 53 -11.00 2.93 4.08
C ASP A 53 -9.53 3.24 3.75
N GLY A 54 -8.81 3.88 4.66
CA GLY A 54 -7.37 4.10 4.50
C GLY A 54 -6.57 2.80 4.34
N MET A 55 -6.96 1.76 5.07
CA MET A 55 -6.35 0.44 4.94
C MET A 55 -6.69 -0.22 3.60
N ARG A 56 -7.96 -0.12 3.15
CA ARG A 56 -8.39 -0.61 1.82
C ARG A 56 -7.59 0.02 0.70
N ILE A 57 -7.48 1.36 0.70
CA ILE A 57 -6.71 2.11 -0.30
C ILE A 57 -5.24 1.66 -0.30
N ALA A 58 -4.61 1.52 0.87
CA ALA A 58 -3.22 1.09 0.98
C ALA A 58 -3.00 -0.34 0.47
N MET A 59 -3.93 -1.26 0.73
CA MET A 59 -3.84 -2.64 0.22
C MET A 59 -3.99 -2.71 -1.30
N VAL A 60 -4.86 -1.87 -1.90
CA VAL A 60 -4.96 -1.74 -3.37
C VAL A 60 -3.68 -1.14 -3.96
N MET A 61 -3.07 -0.16 -3.29
CA MET A 61 -1.79 0.39 -3.71
C MET A 61 -0.68 -0.66 -3.66
N ALA A 62 -0.60 -1.45 -2.60
CA ALA A 62 0.36 -2.54 -2.49
C ALA A 62 0.17 -3.55 -3.64
N ALA A 63 -1.07 -3.96 -3.93
CA ALA A 63 -1.38 -4.84 -5.05
C ALA A 63 -0.88 -4.28 -6.39
N PHE A 64 -0.99 -2.97 -6.60
CA PHE A 64 -0.48 -2.33 -7.82
C PHE A 64 1.06 -2.33 -7.88
N TYR A 65 1.73 -1.90 -6.81
CA TYR A 65 3.19 -1.69 -6.82
C TYR A 65 4.00 -2.96 -6.62
N GLU A 66 3.53 -3.92 -5.82
CA GLU A 66 4.27 -5.14 -5.50
C GLU A 66 4.04 -6.27 -6.52
N SER A 67 2.82 -6.38 -7.05
CA SER A 67 2.42 -7.48 -7.92
C SER A 67 1.96 -7.05 -9.33
N SER A 68 1.99 -5.76 -9.65
CA SER A 68 1.47 -5.22 -10.92
C SER A 68 0.02 -5.67 -11.21
N ASN A 69 -0.81 -5.70 -10.18
CA ASN A 69 -2.19 -6.21 -10.21
C ASN A 69 -2.30 -7.66 -10.70
N ARG A 70 -1.33 -8.50 -10.39
CA ARG A 70 -1.36 -9.94 -10.68
C ARG A 70 -1.25 -10.72 -9.37
N HIS A 71 -2.04 -11.78 -9.25
CA HIS A 71 -1.95 -12.65 -8.09
C HIS A 71 -0.64 -13.45 -8.10
N ILE A 72 0.16 -13.30 -7.04
CA ILE A 72 1.40 -14.05 -6.82
C ILE A 72 1.12 -15.05 -5.69
N GLY A 73 0.52 -16.18 -6.03
CA GLY A 73 0.15 -17.22 -5.06
C GLY A 73 1.28 -18.19 -4.71
N THR A 74 2.34 -18.27 -5.52
CA THR A 74 3.49 -19.12 -5.26
C THR A 74 4.64 -18.28 -4.70
N PRO A 75 5.21 -18.65 -3.53
CA PRO A 75 6.33 -17.93 -2.94
C PRO A 75 7.57 -17.95 -3.83
N TYR A 76 8.26 -16.84 -3.90
CA TYR A 76 9.52 -16.66 -4.61
C TYR A 76 10.56 -15.97 -3.73
N VAL A 77 11.84 -16.15 -4.06
CA VAL A 77 12.94 -15.45 -3.37
C VAL A 77 13.06 -14.03 -3.94
N ASP A 78 12.82 -13.02 -3.09
CA ASP A 78 13.05 -11.62 -3.48
C ASP A 78 14.55 -11.31 -3.46
N LYS A 79 15.15 -11.26 -4.65
CA LYS A 79 16.59 -11.00 -4.82
C LYS A 79 16.99 -9.54 -4.52
N VAL A 80 16.03 -8.62 -4.46
CA VAL A 80 16.26 -7.20 -4.19
C VAL A 80 16.11 -6.90 -2.69
N GLY A 81 15.27 -7.66 -2.00
CA GLY A 81 15.05 -7.53 -0.56
C GLY A 81 16.29 -7.89 0.26
N LYS A 82 16.56 -7.11 1.31
CA LYS A 82 17.64 -7.40 2.25
C LYS A 82 17.45 -8.78 2.89
N GLY A 83 18.46 -9.65 2.75
CA GLY A 83 18.40 -11.04 3.22
C GLY A 83 17.65 -11.98 2.28
N GLN A 84 17.25 -11.52 1.10
CA GLN A 84 16.55 -12.29 0.06
C GLN A 84 15.37 -13.10 0.63
N PRO A 85 14.38 -12.42 1.23
CA PRO A 85 13.28 -13.11 1.90
C PRO A 85 12.41 -13.87 0.91
N LEU A 86 11.83 -14.98 1.41
CA LEU A 86 10.75 -15.64 0.69
C LEU A 86 9.51 -14.75 0.73
N THR A 87 8.97 -14.43 -0.44
CA THR A 87 7.92 -13.41 -0.63
C THR A 87 6.73 -14.02 -1.38
N VAL A 88 5.51 -13.62 -1.03
CA VAL A 88 4.27 -14.08 -1.69
C VAL A 88 3.23 -12.96 -1.66
N CYS A 89 2.16 -13.11 -2.39
CA CYS A 89 1.03 -12.16 -2.44
C CYS A 89 1.49 -10.76 -2.89
N ASN A 90 1.14 -9.71 -2.15
CA ASN A 90 1.55 -8.33 -2.44
C ASN A 90 2.70 -7.91 -1.51
N GLY A 91 3.83 -8.63 -1.57
CA GLY A 91 5.02 -8.30 -0.77
C GLY A 91 5.02 -8.91 0.65
N LEU A 92 4.18 -9.91 0.92
CA LEU A 92 4.16 -10.58 2.22
C LEU A 92 5.42 -11.45 2.40
N THR A 93 6.12 -11.24 3.50
CA THR A 93 7.32 -11.98 3.91
C THR A 93 7.21 -12.44 5.36
N GLY A 94 8.15 -13.29 5.79
CA GLY A 94 8.27 -13.74 7.17
C GLY A 94 7.82 -15.18 7.38
N LYS A 95 7.67 -15.59 8.65
CA LYS A 95 7.42 -16.99 9.05
C LYS A 95 6.09 -17.58 8.53
N GLU A 96 5.17 -16.74 8.10
CA GLU A 96 3.87 -17.12 7.55
C GLU A 96 3.98 -17.57 6.08
N VAL A 97 5.13 -17.30 5.43
CA VAL A 97 5.37 -17.67 4.03
C VAL A 97 6.10 -19.02 3.99
N ILE A 98 5.42 -20.04 3.51
CA ILE A 98 5.90 -21.43 3.47
C ILE A 98 6.33 -21.77 2.03
N ALA A 99 7.56 -22.20 1.85
CA ALA A 99 8.06 -22.61 0.55
C ALA A 99 7.21 -23.75 -0.04
N GLY A 100 6.92 -23.66 -1.34
CA GLY A 100 6.14 -24.67 -2.06
C GLY A 100 4.64 -24.66 -1.79
N LYS A 101 4.13 -23.89 -0.82
CA LYS A 101 2.70 -23.71 -0.61
C LYS A 101 2.16 -22.72 -1.63
N TRP A 102 1.03 -23.02 -2.25
CA TRP A 102 0.26 -22.04 -3.01
C TRP A 102 -0.75 -21.32 -2.10
N TYR A 103 -0.85 -20.01 -2.24
CA TYR A 103 -1.75 -19.14 -1.49
C TYR A 103 -2.86 -18.62 -2.39
N SER A 104 -4.10 -18.88 -2.03
CA SER A 104 -5.28 -18.32 -2.71
C SER A 104 -5.41 -16.82 -2.51
N PRO A 105 -6.17 -16.10 -3.37
CA PRO A 105 -6.49 -14.69 -3.14
C PRO A 105 -7.07 -14.41 -1.74
N ALA A 106 -7.94 -15.29 -1.25
CA ALA A 106 -8.53 -15.17 0.08
C ALA A 106 -7.51 -15.38 1.22
N GLU A 107 -6.54 -16.28 1.04
CA GLU A 107 -5.45 -16.46 2.01
C GLU A 107 -4.52 -15.24 2.01
N CYS A 108 -4.15 -14.72 0.84
CA CYS A 108 -3.38 -13.48 0.71
C CYS A 108 -4.07 -12.33 1.42
N PHE A 109 -5.36 -12.12 1.15
CA PHE A 109 -6.15 -11.08 1.80
C PHE A 109 -6.11 -11.20 3.33
N ARG A 110 -6.39 -12.40 3.86
CA ARG A 110 -6.41 -12.62 5.32
C ARG A 110 -5.06 -12.34 5.98
N LEU A 111 -3.97 -12.80 5.38
CA LEU A 111 -2.62 -12.63 5.91
C LEU A 111 -2.17 -11.16 5.82
N GLU A 112 -2.47 -10.50 4.73
CA GLU A 112 -2.14 -9.08 4.56
C GLU A 112 -3.00 -8.21 5.48
N LYS A 113 -4.32 -8.43 5.58
CA LYS A 113 -5.17 -7.73 6.56
C LYS A 113 -4.58 -7.80 7.96
N LYS A 114 -4.17 -8.99 8.42
CA LYS A 114 -3.51 -9.17 9.71
C LYS A 114 -2.25 -8.30 9.85
N ARG A 115 -1.45 -8.17 8.78
CA ARG A 115 -0.26 -7.32 8.75
C ARG A 115 -0.64 -5.83 8.81
N TYR A 116 -1.65 -5.41 8.07
CA TYR A 116 -2.11 -4.02 8.07
C TYR A 116 -2.74 -3.60 9.40
N VAL A 117 -3.42 -4.50 10.11
CA VAL A 117 -3.87 -4.27 11.50
C VAL A 117 -2.68 -3.97 12.42
N GLN A 118 -1.53 -4.65 12.25
CA GLN A 118 -0.32 -4.32 12.98
C GLN A 118 0.22 -2.92 12.62
N TYR A 119 0.18 -2.54 11.33
CA TYR A 119 0.55 -1.18 10.90
C TYR A 119 -0.37 -0.12 11.51
N GLU A 120 -1.66 -0.39 11.60
CA GLU A 120 -2.61 0.50 12.28
C GLU A 120 -2.24 0.73 13.75
N GLN A 121 -1.90 -0.34 14.47
CA GLN A 121 -1.44 -0.23 15.86
C GLN A 121 -0.16 0.60 15.97
N ILE A 122 0.79 0.43 15.03
CA ILE A 122 1.99 1.25 14.96
C ILE A 122 1.64 2.72 14.70
N ALA A 123 0.77 3.00 13.73
CA ALA A 123 0.36 4.35 13.39
C ALA A 123 -0.35 5.04 14.59
N LYS A 124 -1.31 4.36 15.22
CA LYS A 124 -2.05 4.86 16.39
C LYS A 124 -1.16 5.26 17.57
N ARG A 125 -0.09 4.50 17.84
CA ARG A 125 0.84 4.82 18.95
C ARG A 125 1.91 5.84 18.58
N SER A 126 2.16 6.06 17.27
CA SER A 126 3.28 6.88 16.78
C SER A 126 2.87 8.23 16.23
N LEU A 127 1.58 8.43 15.93
CA LEU A 127 1.04 9.63 15.31
C LEU A 127 -0.01 10.28 16.20
N THR A 128 0.30 11.47 16.68
CA THR A 128 -0.53 12.25 17.61
C THR A 128 -1.95 12.48 17.07
N TYR A 129 -2.07 12.71 15.78
CA TYR A 129 -3.32 13.10 15.13
C TYR A 129 -3.96 11.98 14.31
N TRP A 130 -3.61 10.71 14.56
CA TRP A 130 -4.08 9.57 13.76
C TRP A 130 -5.61 9.54 13.54
N SER A 131 -6.37 9.83 14.59
CA SER A 131 -7.84 9.80 14.54
C SER A 131 -8.47 10.94 13.70
N THR A 132 -7.69 11.97 13.37
CA THR A 132 -8.16 13.11 12.55
C THR A 132 -7.77 12.98 11.08
N TYR A 133 -6.97 11.96 10.74
CA TYR A 133 -6.55 11.75 9.36
C TYR A 133 -7.68 11.17 8.53
N ASN A 134 -7.86 11.74 7.34
CA ASN A 134 -8.76 11.16 6.37
C ASN A 134 -8.19 9.87 5.75
N PRO A 135 -8.99 9.10 5.01
CA PRO A 135 -8.56 7.81 4.45
C PRO A 135 -7.32 7.89 3.56
N PHE A 136 -7.09 8.96 2.82
CA PHE A 136 -5.93 9.10 1.94
C PHE A 136 -4.64 9.34 2.71
N GLN A 137 -4.70 10.15 3.76
CA GLN A 137 -3.58 10.36 4.67
C GLN A 137 -3.23 9.06 5.40
N GLN A 138 -4.23 8.36 5.94
CA GLN A 138 -4.03 7.06 6.58
C GLN A 138 -3.41 6.04 5.61
N ALA A 139 -3.91 5.96 4.37
CA ALA A 139 -3.38 5.07 3.34
C ALA A 139 -1.89 5.31 3.08
N THR A 140 -1.47 6.56 3.06
CA THR A 140 -0.06 6.93 2.86
C THR A 140 0.84 6.44 3.99
N PHE A 141 0.40 6.50 5.24
CA PHE A 141 1.15 5.97 6.37
C PHE A 141 1.18 4.43 6.39
N TYR A 142 0.07 3.79 6.05
CA TYR A 142 0.04 2.34 5.89
C TYR A 142 1.00 1.87 4.79
N ASP A 143 0.99 2.54 3.62
CA ASP A 143 1.88 2.20 2.52
C ASP A 143 3.36 2.43 2.89
N PHE A 144 3.66 3.49 3.63
CA PHE A 144 5.02 3.72 4.14
C PHE A 144 5.46 2.59 5.07
N LEU A 145 4.63 2.20 6.03
CA LEU A 145 4.92 1.09 6.95
C LEU A 145 5.10 -0.24 6.21
N HIS A 146 4.27 -0.50 5.21
CA HIS A 146 4.37 -1.70 4.38
C HIS A 146 5.69 -1.75 3.60
N ASN A 147 6.04 -0.66 2.95
CA ASN A 147 7.21 -0.59 2.06
C ASN A 147 8.54 -0.38 2.80
N LYS A 148 8.55 0.42 3.86
CA LYS A 148 9.79 0.85 4.55
C LYS A 148 9.96 0.22 5.93
N GLY A 149 8.88 -0.27 6.53
CA GLY A 149 8.87 -0.89 7.85
C GLY A 149 8.86 0.10 9.00
N ASP A 150 8.57 -0.43 10.21
CA ASP A 150 8.42 0.35 11.44
C ASP A 150 9.70 1.10 11.81
N GLY A 151 10.87 0.46 11.73
CA GLY A 151 12.14 1.11 12.11
C GLY A 151 12.42 2.40 11.33
N ASN A 152 12.21 2.38 10.01
CA ASN A 152 12.33 3.56 9.18
C ASN A 152 11.24 4.59 9.49
N PHE A 153 10.02 4.14 9.76
CA PHE A 153 8.91 5.02 10.10
C PHE A 153 9.19 5.79 11.40
N GLN A 154 9.66 5.13 12.45
CA GLN A 154 9.92 5.76 13.75
C GLN A 154 10.99 6.87 13.69
N THR A 155 11.95 6.76 12.78
CA THR A 155 13.04 7.73 12.61
C THR A 155 12.77 8.75 11.49
N SER A 156 11.66 8.62 10.73
CA SER A 156 11.38 9.42 9.56
C SER A 156 11.06 10.88 9.89
N THR A 157 11.45 11.78 8.98
CA THR A 157 11.00 13.17 8.97
C THR A 157 9.49 13.26 8.74
N MET A 158 8.94 12.37 7.91
CA MET A 158 7.51 12.27 7.69
C MET A 158 6.72 12.17 9.00
N ARG A 159 7.09 11.25 9.90
CA ARG A 159 6.44 11.10 11.20
C ARG A 159 6.60 12.35 12.08
N ARG A 160 7.80 12.96 12.10
CA ARG A 160 8.03 14.19 12.89
C ARG A 160 7.18 15.34 12.41
N ASP A 161 7.14 15.58 11.10
CA ASP A 161 6.33 16.66 10.51
C ASP A 161 4.83 16.42 10.71
N ALA A 162 4.36 15.18 10.58
CA ALA A 162 2.98 14.80 10.87
C ALA A 162 2.59 15.11 12.34
N ASN A 163 3.47 14.81 13.29
CA ASN A 163 3.21 15.00 14.72
C ASN A 163 3.23 16.47 15.18
N VAL A 164 3.73 17.38 14.35
CA VAL A 164 3.65 18.83 14.60
C VAL A 164 2.66 19.56 13.67
N GLY A 165 1.83 18.80 12.95
CA GLY A 165 0.80 19.33 12.05
C GLY A 165 1.31 19.87 10.71
N ASN A 166 2.56 19.61 10.34
CA ASN A 166 3.15 20.04 9.08
C ASN A 166 2.76 19.08 7.94
N TRP A 167 1.46 18.99 7.63
CA TRP A 167 0.90 17.97 6.74
C TRP A 167 1.51 17.95 5.34
N ILE A 168 1.62 19.11 4.70
CA ILE A 168 2.19 19.21 3.34
C ILE A 168 3.63 18.69 3.32
N LYS A 169 4.42 19.03 4.34
CA LYS A 169 5.80 18.53 4.44
C LYS A 169 5.81 17.03 4.69
N ALA A 170 4.99 16.54 5.60
CA ALA A 170 4.87 15.10 5.89
C ALA A 170 4.51 14.32 4.62
N CYS A 171 3.53 14.76 3.84
CA CYS A 171 3.14 14.13 2.57
C CYS A 171 4.30 14.08 1.58
N ARG A 172 5.01 15.20 1.40
CA ARG A 172 6.13 15.31 0.46
C ARG A 172 7.36 14.52 0.83
N GLU A 173 7.56 14.19 2.09
CA GLU A 173 8.68 13.34 2.53
C GLU A 173 8.67 11.95 1.86
N ASN A 174 7.52 11.46 1.39
CA ASN A 174 7.46 10.20 0.62
C ASN A 174 8.37 10.22 -0.61
N THR A 175 8.51 11.36 -1.28
CA THR A 175 9.35 11.48 -2.48
C THR A 175 10.83 11.25 -2.21
N ARG A 176 11.29 11.38 -0.97
CA ARG A 176 12.69 11.17 -0.56
C ARG A 176 13.05 9.71 -0.35
N TRP A 177 12.04 8.83 -0.17
CA TRP A 177 12.23 7.40 0.07
C TRP A 177 12.30 6.58 -1.23
N ASN A 178 13.07 7.09 -2.18
CA ASN A 178 13.19 6.60 -3.56
C ASN A 178 14.47 5.80 -3.82
N LYS A 179 15.32 5.57 -2.81
CA LYS A 179 16.61 4.90 -2.95
C LYS A 179 16.57 3.46 -2.44
N GLY A 180 17.39 2.62 -3.06
CA GLY A 180 17.71 1.28 -2.61
C GLY A 180 19.19 0.97 -2.83
N SER A 181 19.68 -0.14 -2.29
CA SER A 181 21.05 -0.58 -2.48
C SER A 181 21.16 -1.51 -3.68
N VAL A 182 22.02 -1.18 -4.63
CA VAL A 182 22.41 -2.06 -5.75
C VAL A 182 23.92 -2.27 -5.66
N ASN A 183 24.34 -3.50 -5.47
CA ASN A 183 25.77 -3.84 -5.27
C ASN A 183 26.46 -2.99 -4.17
N GLY A 184 25.75 -2.73 -3.08
CA GLY A 184 26.28 -1.91 -1.97
C GLY A 184 26.22 -0.40 -2.18
N VAL A 185 25.82 0.07 -3.37
CA VAL A 185 25.71 1.50 -3.68
C VAL A 185 24.26 1.96 -3.55
N SER A 186 24.04 3.09 -2.87
CA SER A 186 22.71 3.71 -2.76
C SER A 186 22.36 4.44 -4.05
N VAL A 187 21.35 3.93 -4.77
CA VAL A 187 20.87 4.48 -6.04
C VAL A 187 19.37 4.76 -6.00
N VAL A 188 18.92 5.71 -6.83
CA VAL A 188 17.49 5.93 -7.03
C VAL A 188 16.91 4.77 -7.83
N LEU A 189 15.88 4.13 -7.28
CA LEU A 189 15.13 3.07 -7.95
C LEU A 189 13.86 3.65 -8.57
N PRO A 190 13.67 3.52 -9.90
CA PRO A 190 12.52 4.11 -10.59
C PRO A 190 11.17 3.72 -9.99
N GLY A 191 10.99 2.46 -9.61
CA GLY A 191 9.75 1.98 -8.97
C GLY A 191 9.48 2.66 -7.63
N LEU A 192 10.52 2.80 -6.77
CA LEU A 192 10.38 3.52 -5.50
C LEU A 192 10.10 5.01 -5.69
N LYS A 193 10.70 5.62 -6.73
CA LYS A 193 10.44 7.02 -7.06
C LYS A 193 8.98 7.23 -7.47
N ILE A 194 8.45 6.41 -8.38
CA ILE A 194 7.07 6.48 -8.85
C ILE A 194 6.11 6.29 -7.67
N ARG A 195 6.35 5.28 -6.81
CA ARG A 195 5.54 5.03 -5.61
C ARG A 195 5.58 6.19 -4.62
N GLY A 196 6.76 6.74 -4.36
CA GLY A 196 6.93 7.88 -3.45
C GLY A 196 6.23 9.15 -3.95
N ASP A 197 6.33 9.44 -5.24
CA ASP A 197 5.66 10.58 -5.88
C ASP A 197 4.12 10.42 -5.83
N ALA A 198 3.61 9.21 -6.11
CA ALA A 198 2.19 8.92 -6.05
C ALA A 198 1.62 8.99 -4.62
N ASN A 199 2.37 8.48 -3.63
CA ASN A 199 2.00 8.59 -2.22
C ASN A 199 1.95 10.03 -1.72
N ALA A 200 2.90 10.86 -2.13
CA ALA A 200 2.89 12.28 -1.79
C ALA A 200 1.64 12.98 -2.34
N GLU A 201 1.29 12.73 -3.60
CA GLU A 201 0.08 13.27 -4.22
C GLU A 201 -1.19 12.76 -3.54
N LEU A 202 -1.30 11.46 -3.27
CA LEU A 202 -2.45 10.86 -2.59
C LEU A 202 -2.67 11.48 -1.21
N CYS A 203 -1.61 11.67 -0.44
CA CYS A 203 -1.63 12.32 0.85
C CYS A 203 -2.15 13.77 0.77
N GLU A 204 -1.73 14.50 -0.26
CA GLU A 204 -2.17 15.88 -0.50
C GLU A 204 -3.66 15.94 -0.94
N TRP A 205 -4.19 14.93 -1.65
CA TRP A 205 -5.63 14.86 -1.95
C TRP A 205 -6.46 14.88 -0.68
N GLY A 206 -5.98 14.23 0.36
CA GLY A 206 -6.61 14.24 1.64
C GLY A 206 -6.74 15.62 2.28
N LEU A 207 -5.90 16.56 1.95
CA LEU A 207 -5.97 17.94 2.45
C LEU A 207 -7.09 18.76 1.77
N ALA A 208 -7.52 18.34 0.59
CA ALA A 208 -8.62 18.96 -0.17
C ALA A 208 -9.95 18.21 0.00
N TRP A 209 -10.00 17.14 0.78
CA TRP A 209 -11.19 16.33 0.97
C TRP A 209 -12.20 17.06 1.89
N PRO A 210 -13.42 17.32 1.43
CA PRO A 210 -14.42 18.07 2.23
C PRO A 210 -15.14 17.18 3.25
N GLY A 211 -14.59 16.10 3.73
CA GLY A 211 -15.15 15.29 4.83
C GLY A 211 -16.60 14.80 4.61
#